data_cc2d6735bf5904b7c9832e4691be732b
#
_entry.id   cc2d6735bf5904b7c9832e4691be732b
#
_cell.length_a   1.000
_cell.length_b   1.000
_cell.length_c   1.000
_cell.angle_alpha   90.00
_cell.angle_beta   90.00
_cell.angle_gamma   90.00
#
_symmetry.space_group_name_H-M   'P 1'
#
loop_
_entity.id
_entity.type
_entity.pdbx_description
1 polymer ?
#
loop_
_entity_poly.entity_id
_entity_poly.type
_entity_poly.pdbx_seq_one_letter_code
_entity_poly.pdbx_strand_id
1 'polypeptide(L)'
;MPTLLDLMYQKRVFLLLVFANLFIQLSISYYVMIYTKKSPIGHWYLLGIQIIIIIVLALAPIPSFAKFILFSIFSYTFGLSLVEYKEIVDERAIEIAVKGTLSLFGLMMGVGISLILGGIRLGQRFGSFLFWSLLLLIILQIIAIVGDGLSMLHKVLTFVGIILFSMYIVYDTQQILSRDYAGDFISASMAYYLDIVNLFVNLIVDN
;
A
#
# COMPACT_ATOMS: atom_id res chain seq x y z
N MET A 1 25.49 3.08 -18.75
CA MET A 1 24.36 3.21 -17.81
C MET A 1 24.89 2.90 -16.43
N PRO A 2 24.51 3.65 -15.38
CA PRO A 2 24.92 3.32 -14.01
C PRO A 2 24.44 1.91 -13.66
N THR A 3 25.29 1.16 -12.95
CA THR A 3 24.89 -0.17 -12.45
C THR A 3 23.82 -0.03 -11.37
N LEU A 4 23.10 -1.11 -11.06
CA LEU A 4 22.13 -1.10 -9.95
C LEU A 4 22.81 -0.72 -8.62
N LEU A 5 24.03 -1.21 -8.38
CA LEU A 5 24.80 -0.88 -7.19
C LEU A 5 25.10 0.61 -7.10
N ASP A 6 25.46 1.25 -8.23
CA ASP A 6 25.67 2.69 -8.27
C ASP A 6 24.39 3.46 -7.94
N LEU A 7 23.23 3.04 -8.47
CA LEU A 7 21.94 3.65 -8.20
C LEU A 7 21.55 3.50 -6.72
N MET A 8 21.72 2.31 -6.14
CA MET A 8 21.43 2.07 -4.72
C MET A 8 22.37 2.87 -3.82
N TYR A 9 23.65 2.94 -4.17
CA TYR A 9 24.62 3.71 -3.39
C TYR A 9 24.32 5.21 -3.43
N GLN A 10 24.01 5.76 -4.61
CA GLN A 10 23.60 7.16 -4.76
C GLN A 10 22.34 7.49 -3.97
N LYS A 11 21.38 6.57 -3.93
CA LYS A 11 20.09 6.75 -3.26
C LYS A 11 20.04 6.19 -1.83
N ARG A 12 21.15 5.75 -1.25
CA ARG A 12 21.18 5.06 0.06
C ARG A 12 20.45 5.80 1.18
N VAL A 13 20.69 7.12 1.31
CA VAL A 13 20.04 7.94 2.34
C VAL A 13 18.55 8.09 2.06
N PHE A 14 18.18 8.33 0.80
CA PHE A 14 16.79 8.41 0.39
C PHE A 14 16.04 7.09 0.67
N LEU A 15 16.61 5.96 0.29
CA LEU A 15 16.03 4.64 0.54
C LEU A 15 15.88 4.35 2.03
N LEU A 16 16.89 4.71 2.84
CA LEU A 16 16.82 4.58 4.29
C LEU A 16 15.64 5.38 4.86
N LEU A 17 15.44 6.63 4.41
CA LEU A 17 14.32 7.46 4.82
C LEU A 17 12.98 6.90 4.36
N VAL A 18 12.89 6.37 3.14
CA VAL A 18 11.69 5.69 2.63
C VAL A 18 11.29 4.53 3.53
N PHE A 19 12.23 3.62 3.83
CA PHE A 19 11.93 2.46 4.66
C PHE A 19 11.70 2.81 6.13
N ALA A 20 12.42 3.79 6.68
CA ALA A 20 12.20 4.26 8.05
C ALA A 20 10.80 4.87 8.20
N ASN A 21 10.40 5.74 7.27
CA ASN A 21 9.04 6.31 7.28
C ASN A 21 7.97 5.23 7.06
N LEU A 22 8.18 4.31 6.11
CA LEU A 22 7.28 3.18 5.89
C LEU A 22 7.06 2.36 7.17
N PHE A 23 8.16 2.03 7.87
CA PHE A 23 8.10 1.30 9.13
C PHE A 23 7.31 2.05 10.21
N ILE A 24 7.54 3.37 10.36
CA ILE A 24 6.80 4.21 11.30
C ILE A 24 5.29 4.16 10.98
N GLN A 25 4.92 4.36 9.73
CA GLN A 25 3.52 4.43 9.32
C GLN A 25 2.79 3.08 9.48
N LEU A 26 3.43 1.98 9.10
CA LEU A 26 2.90 0.63 9.32
C LEU A 26 2.77 0.32 10.82
N SER A 27 3.74 0.76 11.64
CA SER A 27 3.69 0.59 13.10
C SER A 27 2.52 1.35 13.72
N ILE A 28 2.24 2.59 13.26
CA ILE A 28 1.07 3.36 13.69
C ILE A 28 -0.21 2.58 13.39
N SER A 29 -0.40 2.12 12.16
CA SER A 29 -1.61 1.39 11.77
C SER A 29 -1.79 0.10 12.55
N TYR A 30 -0.70 -0.68 12.69
CA TYR A 30 -0.74 -1.93 13.44
C TYR A 30 -1.04 -1.70 14.93
N TYR A 31 -0.37 -0.72 15.55
CA TYR A 31 -0.62 -0.36 16.95
C TYR A 31 -2.09 0.03 17.18
N VAL A 32 -2.62 0.91 16.34
CA VAL A 32 -4.02 1.34 16.44
C VAL A 32 -4.98 0.15 16.27
N MET A 33 -4.76 -0.71 15.28
CA MET A 33 -5.56 -1.93 15.06
C MET A 33 -5.58 -2.83 16.31
N ILE A 34 -4.40 -3.08 16.91
CA ILE A 34 -4.29 -4.04 18.02
C ILE A 34 -4.87 -3.49 19.32
N TYR A 35 -4.54 -2.24 19.66
CA TYR A 35 -4.87 -1.67 20.97
C TYR A 35 -6.23 -0.94 21.05
N THR A 36 -6.85 -0.62 19.92
CA THR A 36 -8.19 -0.05 19.89
C THR A 36 -9.23 -1.17 20.03
N LYS A 37 -10.13 -1.04 20.99
CA LYS A 37 -11.21 -2.02 21.22
C LYS A 37 -12.33 -1.87 20.21
N LYS A 38 -12.73 -0.62 19.91
CA LYS A 38 -13.79 -0.29 18.96
C LYS A 38 -13.46 1.03 18.29
N SER A 39 -13.67 1.10 16.98
CA SER A 39 -13.49 2.36 16.26
C SER A 39 -14.49 3.42 16.76
N PRO A 40 -14.02 4.61 17.17
CA PRO A 40 -14.90 5.71 17.59
C PRO A 40 -15.58 6.40 16.41
N ILE A 41 -15.15 6.11 15.17
CA ILE A 41 -15.60 6.76 13.94
C ILE A 41 -16.18 5.68 13.03
N GLY A 42 -17.32 5.92 12.43
CA GLY A 42 -17.95 4.99 11.50
C GLY A 42 -17.14 4.80 10.23
N HIS A 43 -17.20 3.60 9.66
CA HIS A 43 -16.42 3.16 8.49
C HIS A 43 -16.45 4.15 7.30
N TRP A 44 -17.62 4.64 6.92
CA TRP A 44 -17.78 5.57 5.79
C TRP A 44 -17.11 6.93 6.03
N TYR A 45 -17.08 7.42 7.28
CA TYR A 45 -16.37 8.65 7.62
C TYR A 45 -14.86 8.44 7.56
N LEU A 46 -14.35 7.29 8.04
CA LEU A 46 -12.93 6.95 7.95
C LEU A 46 -12.50 6.89 6.49
N LEU A 47 -13.26 6.21 5.64
CA LEU A 47 -13.00 6.11 4.21
C LEU A 47 -12.98 7.49 3.54
N GLY A 48 -13.94 8.36 3.86
CA GLY A 48 -13.98 9.73 3.36
C GLY A 48 -12.74 10.54 3.77
N ILE A 49 -12.32 10.46 5.04
CA ILE A 49 -11.12 11.13 5.55
C ILE A 49 -9.87 10.61 4.82
N GLN A 50 -9.74 9.30 4.66
CA GLN A 50 -8.60 8.67 3.97
C GLN A 50 -8.49 9.12 2.52
N ILE A 51 -9.60 9.15 1.78
CA ILE A 51 -9.63 9.63 0.39
C ILE A 51 -9.18 11.09 0.31
N ILE A 52 -9.69 11.96 1.19
CA ILE A 52 -9.31 13.38 1.22
C ILE A 52 -7.80 13.51 1.48
N ILE A 53 -7.27 12.79 2.47
CA ILE A 53 -5.83 12.85 2.78
C ILE A 53 -4.98 12.38 1.60
N ILE A 54 -5.35 11.28 0.93
CA ILE A 54 -4.64 10.79 -0.28
C ILE A 54 -4.63 11.87 -1.36
N ILE A 55 -5.77 12.50 -1.64
CA ILE A 55 -5.89 13.56 -2.65
C ILE A 55 -4.99 14.74 -2.29
N VAL A 56 -5.00 15.17 -1.02
CA VAL A 56 -4.15 16.28 -0.56
C VAL A 56 -2.66 15.92 -0.69
N LEU A 57 -2.26 14.72 -0.25
CA LEU A 57 -0.87 14.26 -0.35
C LEU A 57 -0.38 14.12 -1.80
N ALA A 58 -1.28 13.73 -2.71
CA ALA A 58 -0.95 13.55 -4.13
C ALA A 58 -0.88 14.87 -4.92
N LEU A 59 -1.74 15.85 -4.60
CA LEU A 59 -1.95 17.02 -5.44
C LEU A 59 -1.47 18.34 -4.83
N ALA A 60 -1.42 18.46 -3.49
CA ALA A 60 -1.07 19.71 -2.86
C ALA A 60 0.46 19.88 -2.72
N PRO A 61 1.02 21.05 -3.09
CA PRO A 61 2.43 21.35 -2.89
C PRO A 61 2.71 21.75 -1.43
N ILE A 62 2.63 20.78 -0.52
CA ILE A 62 2.83 20.99 0.91
C ILE A 62 4.24 20.58 1.34
N PRO A 63 4.82 21.22 2.39
CA PRO A 63 6.15 20.88 2.87
C PRO A 63 6.21 19.47 3.46
N SER A 64 7.40 18.85 3.45
CA SER A 64 7.61 17.46 3.89
C SER A 64 7.12 17.19 5.30
N PHE A 65 7.26 18.16 6.23
CA PHE A 65 6.75 18.01 7.59
C PHE A 65 5.22 17.87 7.62
N ALA A 66 4.48 18.69 6.84
CA ALA A 66 3.03 18.58 6.73
C ALA A 66 2.61 17.27 6.05
N LYS A 67 3.35 16.82 5.01
CA LYS A 67 3.15 15.50 4.40
C LYS A 67 3.29 14.38 5.43
N PHE A 68 4.33 14.43 6.28
CA PHE A 68 4.56 13.45 7.32
C PHE A 68 3.40 13.38 8.32
N ILE A 69 2.91 14.54 8.79
CA ILE A 69 1.76 14.61 9.71
C ILE A 69 0.50 14.04 9.05
N LEU A 70 0.18 14.47 7.84
CA LEU A 70 -0.99 13.98 7.11
C LEU A 70 -0.92 12.46 6.86
N PHE A 71 0.27 11.96 6.51
CA PHE A 71 0.46 10.52 6.34
C PHE A 71 0.30 9.77 7.68
N SER A 72 0.75 10.35 8.80
CA SER A 72 0.54 9.75 10.13
C SER A 72 -0.95 9.73 10.51
N ILE A 73 -1.71 10.77 10.17
CA ILE A 73 -3.17 10.80 10.36
C ILE A 73 -3.83 9.74 9.47
N PHE A 74 -3.39 9.60 8.22
CA PHE A 74 -3.85 8.55 7.32
C PHE A 74 -3.62 7.15 7.91
N SER A 75 -2.39 6.88 8.37
CA SER A 75 -2.01 5.60 8.96
C SER A 75 -2.82 5.30 10.24
N TYR A 76 -3.07 6.31 11.07
CA TYR A 76 -3.93 6.20 12.24
C TYR A 76 -5.37 5.85 11.86
N THR A 77 -5.97 6.61 10.94
CA THR A 77 -7.36 6.37 10.49
C THR A 77 -7.50 5.04 9.77
N PHE A 78 -6.47 4.62 9.03
CA PHE A 78 -6.43 3.30 8.41
C PHE A 78 -6.38 2.18 9.47
N GLY A 79 -5.56 2.35 10.51
CA GLY A 79 -5.55 1.43 11.66
C GLY A 79 -6.92 1.30 12.33
N LEU A 80 -7.68 2.41 12.47
CA LEU A 80 -9.06 2.37 12.97
C LEU A 80 -10.02 1.60 12.05
N SER A 81 -9.85 1.69 10.74
CA SER A 81 -10.65 0.89 9.79
C SER A 81 -10.36 -0.62 9.92
N LEU A 82 -9.14 -0.99 10.30
CA LEU A 82 -8.77 -2.40 10.50
C LEU A 82 -9.32 -3.01 11.80
N VAL A 83 -9.79 -2.19 12.76
CA VAL A 83 -10.38 -2.68 14.01
C VAL A 83 -11.60 -3.56 13.75
N GLU A 84 -12.42 -3.21 12.74
CA GLU A 84 -13.60 -4.00 12.37
C GLU A 84 -13.24 -5.41 11.89
N TYR A 85 -12.14 -5.56 11.15
CA TYR A 85 -11.64 -6.87 10.71
C TYR A 85 -11.19 -7.72 11.90
N LYS A 86 -10.53 -7.11 12.90
CA LYS A 86 -10.11 -7.81 14.12
C LYS A 86 -11.29 -8.40 14.92
N GLU A 87 -12.47 -7.81 14.84
CA GLU A 87 -13.68 -8.33 15.51
C GLU A 87 -14.25 -9.57 14.80
N ILE A 88 -13.96 -9.75 13.51
CA ILE A 88 -14.54 -10.81 12.67
C ILE A 88 -13.54 -11.97 12.47
N VAL A 89 -12.26 -11.68 12.47
CA VAL A 89 -11.17 -12.59 12.10
C VAL A 89 -10.36 -12.96 13.35
N ASP A 90 -9.93 -14.21 13.48
CA ASP A 90 -9.14 -14.66 14.61
C ASP A 90 -7.67 -14.12 14.57
N GLU A 91 -7.00 -14.13 15.72
CA GLU A 91 -5.62 -13.63 15.83
C GLU A 91 -4.64 -14.40 14.93
N ARG A 92 -4.88 -15.68 14.69
CA ARG A 92 -4.04 -16.51 13.84
C ARG A 92 -4.13 -16.11 12.37
N ALA A 93 -5.34 -15.77 11.91
CA ALA A 93 -5.53 -15.29 10.54
C ALA A 93 -4.88 -13.91 10.34
N ILE A 94 -4.92 -13.02 11.35
CA ILE A 94 -4.19 -11.75 11.32
C ILE A 94 -2.68 -11.99 11.21
N GLU A 95 -2.14 -12.91 12.02
CA GLU A 95 -0.71 -13.26 11.98
C GLU A 95 -0.29 -13.81 10.62
N ILE A 96 -1.09 -14.71 10.03
CA ILE A 96 -0.86 -15.28 8.70
C ILE A 96 -0.89 -14.17 7.63
N ALA A 97 -1.88 -13.27 7.69
CA ALA A 97 -2.00 -12.15 6.75
C ALA A 97 -0.79 -11.21 6.85
N VAL A 98 -0.33 -10.87 8.06
CA VAL A 98 0.89 -10.04 8.25
C VAL A 98 2.11 -10.73 7.66
N LYS A 99 2.35 -12.00 7.99
CA LYS A 99 3.50 -12.77 7.47
C LYS A 99 3.43 -12.91 5.95
N GLY A 100 2.26 -13.22 5.42
CA GLY A 100 2.01 -13.35 3.98
C GLY A 100 2.29 -12.04 3.24
N THR A 101 1.77 -10.93 3.76
CA THR A 101 1.99 -9.59 3.20
C THR A 101 3.47 -9.22 3.16
N LEU A 102 4.19 -9.37 4.27
CA LEU A 102 5.61 -9.04 4.35
C LEU A 102 6.47 -9.93 3.45
N SER A 103 6.13 -11.23 3.38
CA SER A 103 6.83 -12.19 2.51
C SER A 103 6.61 -11.85 1.03
N LEU A 104 5.37 -11.57 0.65
CA LEU A 104 5.02 -11.23 -0.72
C LEU A 104 5.60 -9.87 -1.13
N PHE A 105 5.57 -8.88 -0.23
CA PHE A 105 6.21 -7.58 -0.43
C PHE A 105 7.71 -7.74 -0.70
N GLY A 106 8.44 -8.47 0.16
CA GLY A 106 9.88 -8.70 -0.01
C GLY A 106 10.19 -9.44 -1.31
N LEU A 107 9.40 -10.46 -1.66
CA LEU A 107 9.55 -11.22 -2.90
C LEU A 107 9.31 -10.35 -4.13
N MET A 108 8.24 -9.56 -4.17
CA MET A 108 7.89 -8.70 -5.30
C MET A 108 8.87 -7.53 -5.44
N MET A 109 9.37 -6.97 -4.34
CA MET A 109 10.48 -6.01 -4.36
C MET A 109 11.74 -6.65 -4.99
N GLY A 110 12.07 -7.88 -4.62
CA GLY A 110 13.16 -8.65 -5.24
C GLY A 110 12.97 -8.86 -6.74
N VAL A 111 11.73 -9.15 -7.19
CA VAL A 111 11.39 -9.25 -8.61
C VAL A 111 11.61 -7.90 -9.31
N GLY A 112 11.14 -6.80 -8.73
CA GLY A 112 11.34 -5.45 -9.27
C GLY A 112 12.81 -5.11 -9.49
N ILE A 113 13.65 -5.43 -8.50
CA ILE A 113 15.12 -5.26 -8.58
C ILE A 113 15.72 -6.17 -9.66
N SER A 114 15.31 -7.44 -9.73
CA SER A 114 15.81 -8.41 -10.71
C SER A 114 15.49 -8.01 -12.15
N LEU A 115 14.32 -7.44 -12.40
CA LEU A 115 13.95 -6.91 -13.71
C LEU A 115 14.84 -5.75 -14.11
N ILE A 116 15.21 -4.83 -13.20
CA ILE A 116 16.17 -3.75 -13.47
C ILE A 116 17.54 -4.32 -13.84
N LEU A 117 18.01 -5.34 -13.11
CA LEU A 117 19.26 -6.04 -13.40
C LEU A 117 19.25 -6.69 -14.78
N GLY A 118 18.11 -7.26 -15.17
CA GLY A 118 17.89 -7.81 -16.52
C GLY A 118 17.68 -6.77 -17.63
N GLY A 119 17.76 -5.47 -17.30
CA GLY A 119 17.56 -4.38 -18.27
C GLY A 119 16.10 -4.09 -18.60
N ILE A 120 15.15 -4.74 -17.92
CA ILE A 120 13.71 -4.57 -18.12
C ILE A 120 13.20 -3.42 -17.24
N ARG A 121 12.71 -2.37 -17.88
CA ARG A 121 12.12 -1.21 -17.19
C ARG A 121 10.64 -1.09 -17.50
N LEU A 122 9.84 -1.08 -16.45
CA LEU A 122 8.40 -0.85 -16.53
C LEU A 122 8.14 0.64 -16.71
N GLY A 123 7.69 1.01 -17.89
CA GLY A 123 7.46 2.41 -18.26
C GLY A 123 6.09 2.93 -17.82
N GLN A 124 5.81 4.19 -18.16
CA GLN A 124 4.56 4.88 -17.83
C GLN A 124 3.31 4.15 -18.35
N ARG A 125 3.39 3.44 -19.49
CA ARG A 125 2.26 2.65 -20.02
C ARG A 125 1.85 1.54 -19.05
N PHE A 126 2.81 0.90 -18.40
CA PHE A 126 2.53 -0.12 -17.40
C PHE A 126 1.89 0.49 -16.15
N GLY A 127 2.39 1.63 -15.67
CA GLY A 127 1.77 2.37 -14.58
C GLY A 127 0.33 2.80 -14.89
N SER A 128 0.05 3.27 -16.12
CA SER A 128 -1.30 3.57 -16.57
C SER A 128 -2.21 2.35 -16.60
N PHE A 129 -1.70 1.21 -17.05
CA PHE A 129 -2.44 -0.06 -17.01
C PHE A 129 -2.80 -0.44 -15.56
N LEU A 130 -1.86 -0.37 -14.63
CA LEU A 130 -2.13 -0.64 -13.22
C LEU A 130 -3.19 0.32 -12.65
N PHE A 131 -3.09 1.60 -12.96
CA PHE A 131 -4.05 2.62 -12.50
C PHE A 131 -5.49 2.30 -12.96
N TRP A 132 -5.69 2.01 -14.25
CA TRP A 132 -7.02 1.68 -14.76
C TRP A 132 -7.53 0.34 -14.22
N SER A 133 -6.64 -0.63 -14.01
CA SER A 133 -6.98 -1.91 -13.38
C SER A 133 -7.41 -1.74 -11.93
N LEU A 134 -6.74 -0.86 -11.18
CA LEU A 134 -7.11 -0.53 -9.80
C LEU A 134 -8.48 0.16 -9.75
N LEU A 135 -8.72 1.14 -10.63
CA LEU A 135 -10.00 1.83 -10.69
C LEU A 135 -11.15 0.86 -11.01
N LEU A 136 -10.94 -0.04 -11.96
CA LEU A 136 -11.91 -1.08 -12.28
C LEU A 136 -12.13 -2.02 -11.08
N LEU A 137 -11.08 -2.46 -10.41
CA LEU A 137 -11.16 -3.31 -9.21
C LEU A 137 -12.00 -2.64 -8.11
N ILE A 138 -11.75 -1.36 -7.81
CA ILE A 138 -12.51 -0.60 -6.82
C ILE A 138 -14.00 -0.53 -7.19
N ILE A 139 -14.32 -0.22 -8.44
CA ILE A 139 -15.72 -0.17 -8.92
C ILE A 139 -16.40 -1.54 -8.74
N LEU A 140 -15.73 -2.62 -9.14
CA LEU A 140 -16.27 -3.97 -9.02
C LEU A 140 -16.42 -4.41 -7.55
N GLN A 141 -15.51 -4.02 -6.66
CA GLN A 141 -15.61 -4.27 -5.21
C GLN A 141 -16.80 -3.52 -4.60
N ILE A 142 -17.05 -2.26 -4.98
CA ILE A 142 -18.24 -1.52 -4.54
C ILE A 142 -19.52 -2.22 -5.01
N ILE A 143 -19.57 -2.65 -6.26
CA ILE A 143 -20.73 -3.40 -6.81
C ILE A 143 -20.92 -4.72 -6.02
N ALA A 144 -19.84 -5.42 -5.70
CA ALA A 144 -19.92 -6.68 -4.95
C ALA A 144 -20.41 -6.48 -3.49
N ILE A 145 -20.10 -5.33 -2.87
CA ILE A 145 -20.56 -5.00 -1.52
C ILE A 145 -22.05 -4.64 -1.53
N VAL A 146 -22.52 -3.92 -2.54
CA VAL A 146 -23.93 -3.47 -2.63
C VAL A 146 -24.84 -4.59 -3.15
N GLY A 147 -24.32 -5.56 -3.91
CA GLY A 147 -25.08 -6.64 -4.50
C GLY A 147 -25.23 -7.82 -3.54
N ASP A 148 -26.45 -8.05 -3.04
CA ASP A 148 -26.75 -9.22 -2.21
C ASP A 148 -26.44 -10.54 -2.93
N GLY A 149 -25.64 -11.42 -2.29
CA GLY A 149 -25.37 -12.79 -2.79
C GLY A 149 -24.15 -12.95 -3.72
N LEU A 150 -23.31 -11.93 -3.89
CA LEU A 150 -22.12 -11.97 -4.76
C LEU A 150 -20.84 -12.48 -4.04
N SER A 151 -20.95 -13.39 -3.08
CA SER A 151 -19.83 -13.90 -2.29
C SER A 151 -18.68 -14.48 -3.15
N MET A 152 -19.02 -15.18 -4.26
CA MET A 152 -18.03 -15.72 -5.18
C MET A 152 -17.28 -14.59 -5.93
N LEU A 153 -17.99 -13.55 -6.34
CA LEU A 153 -17.39 -12.39 -6.99
C LEU A 153 -16.42 -11.70 -6.03
N HIS A 154 -16.80 -11.55 -4.76
CA HIS A 154 -15.93 -10.95 -3.74
C HIS A 154 -14.61 -11.70 -3.61
N LYS A 155 -14.63 -13.04 -3.51
CA LYS A 155 -13.41 -13.87 -3.47
C LYS A 155 -12.53 -13.71 -4.70
N VAL A 156 -13.13 -13.70 -5.89
CA VAL A 156 -12.39 -13.48 -7.14
C VAL A 156 -11.73 -12.10 -7.15
N LEU A 157 -12.44 -11.05 -6.72
CA LEU A 157 -11.90 -9.70 -6.69
C LEU A 157 -10.78 -9.56 -5.64
N THR A 158 -10.88 -10.23 -4.51
CA THR A 158 -9.82 -10.32 -3.49
C THR A 158 -8.55 -10.94 -4.09
N PHE A 159 -8.67 -12.06 -4.77
CA PHE A 159 -7.53 -12.71 -5.45
C PHE A 159 -6.92 -11.81 -6.54
N VAL A 160 -7.75 -11.17 -7.36
CA VAL A 160 -7.29 -10.18 -8.35
C VAL A 160 -6.57 -9.01 -7.68
N GLY A 161 -7.06 -8.55 -6.52
CA GLY A 161 -6.43 -7.53 -5.70
C GLY A 161 -5.02 -7.92 -5.27
N ILE A 162 -4.83 -9.15 -4.78
CA ILE A 162 -3.49 -9.66 -4.39
C ILE A 162 -2.53 -9.60 -5.58
N ILE A 163 -2.95 -10.05 -6.75
CA ILE A 163 -2.11 -10.01 -7.96
C ILE A 163 -1.79 -8.55 -8.34
N LEU A 164 -2.81 -7.69 -8.36
CA LEU A 164 -2.64 -6.29 -8.78
C LEU A 164 -1.68 -5.54 -7.86
N PHE A 165 -1.84 -5.64 -6.53
CA PHE A 165 -0.94 -4.97 -5.58
C PHE A 165 0.46 -5.58 -5.59
N SER A 166 0.60 -6.87 -5.86
CA SER A 166 1.91 -7.49 -6.11
C SER A 166 2.60 -6.86 -7.33
N MET A 167 1.87 -6.59 -8.41
CA MET A 167 2.40 -5.89 -9.59
C MET A 167 2.75 -4.43 -9.30
N TYR A 168 1.96 -3.74 -8.46
CA TYR A 168 2.28 -2.39 -7.99
C TYR A 168 3.60 -2.37 -7.23
N ILE A 169 3.86 -3.30 -6.30
CA ILE A 169 5.14 -3.38 -5.58
C ILE A 169 6.32 -3.50 -6.54
N VAL A 170 6.21 -4.33 -7.59
CA VAL A 170 7.24 -4.46 -8.62
C VAL A 170 7.47 -3.14 -9.35
N TYR A 171 6.38 -2.48 -9.75
CA TYR A 171 6.43 -1.19 -10.45
C TYR A 171 7.00 -0.09 -9.57
N ASP A 172 6.52 0.06 -8.35
CA ASP A 172 6.95 1.10 -7.42
C ASP A 172 8.40 0.92 -6.97
N THR A 173 8.86 -0.32 -6.82
CA THR A 173 10.29 -0.61 -6.61
C THR A 173 11.14 -0.05 -7.74
N GLN A 174 10.72 -0.25 -8.99
CA GLN A 174 11.45 0.31 -10.14
C GLN A 174 11.38 1.84 -10.19
N GLN A 175 10.22 2.44 -9.87
CA GLN A 175 10.08 3.89 -9.83
C GLN A 175 10.96 4.51 -8.73
N ILE A 176 10.94 3.96 -7.52
CA ILE A 176 11.72 4.44 -6.38
C ILE A 176 13.22 4.38 -6.66
N LEU A 177 13.68 3.32 -7.33
CA LEU A 177 15.09 3.18 -7.71
C LEU A 177 15.50 4.04 -8.91
N SER A 178 14.61 4.25 -9.89
CA SER A 178 14.95 4.87 -11.16
C SER A 178 14.59 6.34 -11.28
N ARG A 179 13.45 6.75 -10.67
CA ARG A 179 12.92 8.11 -10.77
C ARG A 179 13.58 9.03 -9.76
N ASP A 180 13.77 10.30 -10.14
CA ASP A 180 14.12 11.35 -9.19
C ASP A 180 12.84 11.82 -8.46
N TYR A 181 12.84 11.68 -7.14
CA TYR A 181 11.77 12.15 -6.25
C TYR A 181 12.08 13.53 -5.67
N ALA A 182 13.17 14.19 -6.08
CA ALA A 182 13.62 15.47 -5.50
C ALA A 182 13.68 15.46 -3.95
N GLY A 183 14.03 14.30 -3.37
CA GLY A 183 14.11 14.10 -1.92
C GLY A 183 12.77 13.81 -1.22
N ASP A 184 11.66 13.74 -1.95
CA ASP A 184 10.32 13.41 -1.37
C ASP A 184 10.21 11.91 -1.05
N PHE A 185 10.87 11.50 0.04
CA PHE A 185 10.82 10.13 0.54
C PHE A 185 9.43 9.77 1.11
N ILE A 186 8.62 10.77 1.47
CA ILE A 186 7.28 10.55 2.03
C ILE A 186 6.35 10.03 0.96
N SER A 187 6.31 10.66 -0.21
CA SER A 187 5.52 10.16 -1.35
C SER A 187 5.99 8.78 -1.82
N ALA A 188 7.30 8.51 -1.81
CA ALA A 188 7.84 7.21 -2.16
C ALA A 188 7.46 6.12 -1.14
N SER A 189 7.54 6.40 0.16
CA SER A 189 7.12 5.46 1.20
C SER A 189 5.62 5.24 1.23
N MET A 190 4.82 6.25 0.86
CA MET A 190 3.37 6.14 0.77
C MET A 190 2.94 5.17 -0.34
N ALA A 191 3.64 5.14 -1.48
CA ALA A 191 3.37 4.16 -2.53
C ALA A 191 3.48 2.73 -1.98
N TYR A 192 4.60 2.38 -1.38
CA TYR A 192 4.79 1.08 -0.73
C TYR A 192 3.79 0.80 0.40
N TYR A 193 3.48 1.82 1.20
CA TYR A 193 2.50 1.67 2.28
C TYR A 193 1.14 1.26 1.73
N LEU A 194 0.64 1.95 0.70
CA LEU A 194 -0.65 1.64 0.09
C LEU A 194 -0.68 0.23 -0.50
N ASP A 195 0.40 -0.22 -1.14
CA ASP A 195 0.51 -1.58 -1.65
C ASP A 195 0.44 -2.62 -0.52
N ILE A 196 1.21 -2.41 0.54
CA ILE A 196 1.28 -3.31 1.70
C ILE A 196 -0.07 -3.40 2.41
N VAL A 197 -0.72 -2.27 2.70
CA VAL A 197 -1.97 -2.30 3.44
C VAL A 197 -3.13 -2.86 2.63
N ASN A 198 -3.16 -2.61 1.31
CA ASN A 198 -4.16 -3.21 0.43
C ASN A 198 -3.92 -4.71 0.26
N LEU A 199 -2.65 -5.13 0.14
CA LEU A 199 -2.29 -6.54 0.10
C LEU A 199 -2.71 -7.25 1.40
N PHE A 200 -2.45 -6.63 2.55
CA PHE A 200 -2.86 -7.14 3.86
C PHE A 200 -4.39 -7.30 3.97
N VAL A 201 -5.16 -6.27 3.56
CA VAL A 201 -6.63 -6.34 3.58
C VAL A 201 -7.13 -7.48 2.69
N ASN A 202 -6.58 -7.65 1.50
CA ASN A 202 -6.98 -8.76 0.63
C ASN A 202 -6.62 -10.12 1.22
N LEU A 203 -5.47 -10.26 1.87
CA LEU A 203 -5.05 -11.52 2.50
C LEU A 203 -5.84 -11.86 3.77
N ILE A 204 -6.28 -10.86 4.54
CA ILE A 204 -7.07 -11.10 5.76
C ILE A 204 -8.52 -11.47 5.44
N VAL A 205 -9.06 -10.98 4.34
CA VAL A 205 -10.43 -11.28 3.90
C VAL A 205 -10.54 -12.67 3.26
N ASP A 206 -9.44 -13.20 2.68
CA ASP A 206 -9.40 -14.51 2.04
C ASP A 206 -9.26 -15.67 3.05
N ASN A 207 -8.88 -15.39 4.31
CA ASN A 207 -8.76 -16.36 5.40
C ASN A 207 -10.01 -16.42 6.25
#